data_97545c0fd755e617faee83d825d43133
#
_entry.id   97545c0fd755e617faee83d825d43133
#
_cell.length_a   1.000
_cell.length_b   1.000
_cell.length_c   1.000
_cell.angle_alpha   90.00
_cell.angle_beta   90.00
_cell.angle_gamma   90.00
#
_symmetry.space_group_name_H-M   'P 1'
#
loop_
_entity.id
_entity.type
_entity.pdbx_description
1 polymer ?
#
loop_
_entity_poly.entity_id
_entity_poly.type
_entity_poly.pdbx_seq_one_letter_code
_entity_poly.pdbx_strand_id
1 'polypeptide(L)'
;CIRDSFQRFSLAATKKVVSRLTREADGAKVPVIVFTKGGGEWIEEIAACGCDAVGLDWTTNLARARRVTEDRVALQGNMDPLALFGDEKTIRSEVRRVIDAFGPVGMGGHVFNLGHGINQFTPIENVQILVDEVHEYSRHQHI
;
A
#
# COMPACT_ATOMS: atom_id res chain seq x y z
N CYS A 1 -8.82 18.72 17.78
CA CYS A 1 -9.31 18.04 16.58
C CYS A 1 -8.37 16.89 16.20
N ILE A 2 -8.90 15.76 15.72
CA ILE A 2 -8.09 14.57 15.37
C ILE A 2 -7.04 14.91 14.28
N ARG A 3 -7.42 15.74 13.30
CA ARG A 3 -6.52 16.19 12.23
C ARG A 3 -5.32 16.96 12.79
N ASP A 4 -5.56 17.92 13.65
CA ASP A 4 -4.49 18.76 14.21
C ASP A 4 -3.52 17.92 15.07
N SER A 5 -4.07 16.96 15.81
CA SER A 5 -3.26 16.02 16.61
C SER A 5 -2.43 15.12 15.73
N PHE A 6 -3.00 14.56 14.66
CA PHE A 6 -2.26 13.73 13.69
C PHE A 6 -1.13 14.53 13.04
N GLN A 7 -1.41 15.72 12.54
CA GLN A 7 -0.41 16.58 11.91
C GLN A 7 0.72 16.96 12.86
N ARG A 8 0.39 17.33 14.09
CA ARG A 8 1.36 17.81 15.09
C ARG A 8 2.21 16.67 15.68
N PHE A 9 1.60 15.54 16.05
CA PHE A 9 2.27 14.51 16.84
C PHE A 9 2.74 13.31 16.01
N SER A 10 2.10 13.01 14.88
CA SER A 10 2.47 11.89 14.01
C SER A 10 3.20 12.37 12.76
N LEU A 11 2.54 13.12 11.91
CA LEU A 11 3.08 13.49 10.60
C LEU A 11 4.36 14.35 10.72
N ALA A 12 4.38 15.31 11.64
CA ALA A 12 5.58 16.15 11.86
C ALA A 12 6.78 15.34 12.32
N ALA A 13 6.56 14.32 13.17
CA ALA A 13 7.61 13.40 13.60
C ALA A 13 8.06 12.50 12.43
N THR A 14 7.12 11.95 11.66
CA THR A 14 7.39 11.14 10.47
C THR A 14 8.26 11.92 9.46
N LYS A 15 7.90 13.16 9.15
CA LYS A 15 8.70 14.04 8.27
C LYS A 15 10.13 14.20 8.76
N LYS A 16 10.32 14.42 10.06
CA LYS A 16 11.67 14.52 10.65
C LYS A 16 12.47 13.22 10.51
N VAL A 17 11.84 12.07 10.70
CA VAL A 17 12.50 10.76 10.53
C VAL A 17 12.89 10.59 9.07
N VAL A 18 11.93 10.71 8.15
CA VAL A 18 12.18 10.52 6.70
C VAL A 18 13.30 11.44 6.19
N SER A 19 13.33 12.71 6.62
CA SER A 19 14.37 13.69 6.19
C SER A 19 15.77 13.37 6.71
N ARG A 20 15.92 12.49 7.70
CA ARG A 20 17.19 12.11 8.32
C ARG A 20 17.66 10.71 7.97
N LEU A 21 16.85 9.95 7.24
CA LEU A 21 17.25 8.61 6.81
C LEU A 21 18.37 8.69 5.78
N THR A 22 19.32 7.78 5.87
CA THR A 22 20.28 7.53 4.81
C THR A 22 19.53 6.99 3.60
N ARG A 23 19.60 7.75 2.49
CA ARG A 23 18.84 7.46 1.25
C ARG A 23 19.71 6.82 0.18
N GLU A 24 20.93 6.47 0.51
CA GLU A 24 21.90 5.88 -0.42
C GLU A 24 22.68 4.78 0.29
N ALA A 25 22.80 3.62 -0.37
CA ALA A 25 23.63 2.52 0.04
C ALA A 25 24.29 1.91 -1.20
N ASP A 26 25.60 1.75 -1.14
CA ASP A 26 26.41 1.16 -2.24
C ASP A 26 26.17 1.82 -3.62
N GLY A 27 25.95 3.14 -3.63
CA GLY A 27 25.66 3.92 -4.84
C GLY A 27 24.23 3.77 -5.38
N ALA A 28 23.35 3.08 -4.66
CA ALA A 28 21.94 2.93 -5.02
C ALA A 28 21.03 3.68 -4.05
N LYS A 29 19.96 4.28 -4.58
CA LYS A 29 18.93 4.95 -3.78
C LYS A 29 18.13 3.90 -2.98
N VAL A 30 18.03 4.11 -1.66
CA VAL A 30 17.18 3.31 -0.77
C VAL A 30 15.79 3.93 -0.70
N PRO A 31 14.75 3.26 -1.23
CA PRO A 31 13.39 3.78 -1.17
C PRO A 31 12.83 3.74 0.25
N VAL A 32 11.97 4.69 0.57
CA VAL A 32 11.30 4.81 1.87
C VAL A 32 9.80 4.66 1.69
N ILE A 33 9.21 3.70 2.39
CA ILE A 33 7.77 3.48 2.44
C ILE A 33 7.26 3.95 3.81
N VAL A 34 6.24 4.79 3.81
CA VAL A 34 5.57 5.24 5.03
C VAL A 34 4.20 4.58 5.13
N PHE A 35 3.96 3.87 6.21
CA PHE A 35 2.67 3.25 6.52
C PHE A 35 2.04 3.88 7.76
N THR A 36 0.75 4.21 7.67
CA THR A 36 -0.02 4.69 8.81
C THR A 36 -1.38 4.00 8.83
N LYS A 37 -1.65 3.18 9.86
CA LYS A 37 -2.97 2.59 10.04
C LYS A 37 -4.00 3.68 10.33
N GLY A 38 -5.14 3.65 9.63
CA GLY A 38 -6.17 4.68 9.71
C GLY A 38 -5.78 6.00 9.05
N GLY A 39 -4.70 6.02 8.26
CA GLY A 39 -4.19 7.22 7.58
C GLY A 39 -4.93 7.61 6.30
N GLY A 40 -5.99 6.90 5.94
CA GLY A 40 -6.70 7.08 4.66
C GLY A 40 -7.20 8.50 4.36
N GLU A 41 -7.53 9.28 5.38
CA GLU A 41 -7.97 10.67 5.23
C GLU A 41 -6.82 11.66 5.01
N TRP A 42 -5.57 11.27 5.31
CA TRP A 42 -4.38 12.14 5.24
C TRP A 42 -3.32 11.65 4.25
N ILE A 43 -3.73 10.85 3.26
CA ILE A 43 -2.81 10.25 2.27
C ILE A 43 -2.02 11.31 1.52
N GLU A 44 -2.66 12.43 1.15
CA GLU A 44 -2.00 13.53 0.46
C GLU A 44 -0.87 14.13 1.30
N GLU A 45 -1.13 14.39 2.58
CA GLU A 45 -0.13 14.93 3.50
C GLU A 45 0.98 13.90 3.81
N ILE A 46 0.62 12.60 3.87
CA ILE A 46 1.60 11.53 4.06
C ILE A 46 2.48 11.42 2.80
N ALA A 47 1.92 11.42 1.61
CA ALA A 47 2.66 11.40 0.36
C ALA A 47 3.64 12.59 0.22
N ALA A 48 3.26 13.75 0.78
CA ALA A 48 4.10 14.95 0.82
C ALA A 48 5.19 14.94 1.92
N CYS A 49 5.38 13.83 2.65
CA CYS A 49 6.38 13.78 3.72
C CYS A 49 7.82 13.45 3.22
N GLY A 50 7.99 13.22 1.91
CA GLY A 50 9.29 12.91 1.29
C GLY A 50 9.56 11.41 1.14
N CYS A 51 8.54 10.55 1.30
CA CYS A 51 8.65 9.12 1.01
C CYS A 51 8.56 8.83 -0.49
N ASP A 52 8.99 7.63 -0.89
CA ASP A 52 8.86 7.12 -2.26
C ASP A 52 7.57 6.32 -2.45
N ALA A 53 7.03 5.77 -1.38
CA ALA A 53 5.75 5.05 -1.39
C ALA A 53 4.95 5.26 -0.11
N VAL A 54 3.63 5.16 -0.23
CA VAL A 54 2.69 5.16 0.91
C VAL A 54 2.04 3.79 1.02
N GLY A 55 2.22 3.17 2.18
CA GLY A 55 1.50 1.96 2.55
C GLY A 55 0.09 2.28 3.02
N LEU A 56 -0.89 1.54 2.51
CA LEU A 56 -2.30 1.73 2.77
C LEU A 56 -2.86 0.56 3.58
N ASP A 57 -3.69 0.85 4.56
CA ASP A 57 -4.47 -0.19 5.22
C ASP A 57 -5.71 -0.59 4.40
N TRP A 58 -6.31 -1.72 4.76
CA TRP A 58 -7.46 -2.29 4.04
C TRP A 58 -8.74 -1.44 4.09
N THR A 59 -8.83 -0.47 5.02
CA THR A 59 -9.98 0.43 5.13
C THR A 59 -9.90 1.59 4.15
N THR A 60 -8.76 1.76 3.51
CA THR A 60 -8.49 2.86 2.59
C THR A 60 -8.97 2.52 1.18
N ASN A 61 -9.68 3.45 0.54
CA ASN A 61 -10.05 3.32 -0.87
C ASN A 61 -8.83 3.58 -1.77
N LEU A 62 -8.32 2.53 -2.42
CA LEU A 62 -7.10 2.58 -3.25
C LEU A 62 -7.23 3.51 -4.45
N ALA A 63 -8.38 3.49 -5.15
CA ALA A 63 -8.62 4.37 -6.29
C ALA A 63 -8.66 5.85 -5.88
N ARG A 64 -9.22 6.16 -4.69
CA ARG A 64 -9.16 7.52 -4.13
C ARG A 64 -7.72 7.89 -3.77
N ALA A 65 -6.99 6.98 -3.13
CA ALA A 65 -5.60 7.20 -2.76
C ALA A 65 -4.76 7.59 -3.98
N ARG A 66 -4.87 6.83 -5.07
CA ARG A 66 -4.18 7.13 -6.32
C ARG A 66 -4.52 8.52 -6.87
N ARG A 67 -5.80 8.88 -6.90
CA ARG A 67 -6.22 10.21 -7.39
C ARG A 67 -5.62 11.36 -6.58
N VAL A 68 -5.62 11.26 -5.25
CA VAL A 68 -5.13 12.37 -4.40
C VAL A 68 -3.60 12.44 -4.35
N THR A 69 -2.90 11.36 -4.64
CA THR A 69 -1.43 11.35 -4.76
C THR A 69 -0.95 11.73 -6.16
N GLU A 70 -1.83 11.73 -7.17
CA GLU A 70 -1.51 12.10 -8.57
C GLU A 70 -0.29 11.32 -9.10
N ASP A 71 -0.19 10.05 -8.76
CA ASP A 71 0.94 9.17 -9.10
C ASP A 71 2.34 9.71 -8.69
N ARG A 72 2.41 10.68 -7.76
CA ARG A 72 3.68 11.27 -7.27
C ARG A 72 4.52 10.31 -6.43
N VAL A 73 3.87 9.32 -5.84
CA VAL A 73 4.49 8.27 -5.02
C VAL A 73 3.87 6.92 -5.39
N ALA A 74 4.60 5.84 -5.19
CA ALA A 74 4.02 4.51 -5.29
C ALA A 74 3.02 4.26 -4.14
N LEU A 75 2.04 3.39 -4.39
CA LEU A 75 1.10 2.93 -3.35
C LEU A 75 1.33 1.46 -3.06
N GLN A 76 1.41 1.10 -1.79
CA GLN A 76 1.55 -0.27 -1.35
C GLN A 76 0.30 -0.71 -0.60
N GLY A 77 -0.29 -1.82 -0.99
CA GLY A 77 -1.45 -2.42 -0.32
C GLY A 77 -2.49 -2.88 -1.32
N ASN A 78 -3.72 -3.09 -0.90
CA ASN A 78 -4.24 -2.98 0.48
C ASN A 78 -5.34 -4.01 0.72
N MET A 79 -5.09 -5.26 0.33
CA MET A 79 -6.07 -6.34 0.53
C MET A 79 -6.34 -6.58 2.01
N ASP A 80 -7.60 -6.83 2.37
CA ASP A 80 -7.97 -7.21 3.73
C ASP A 80 -7.34 -8.57 4.08
N PRO A 81 -6.51 -8.66 5.14
CA PRO A 81 -5.92 -9.94 5.55
C PRO A 81 -6.96 -11.02 5.88
N LEU A 82 -8.15 -10.65 6.30
CA LEU A 82 -9.21 -11.61 6.63
C LEU A 82 -9.79 -12.31 5.38
N ALA A 83 -9.63 -11.74 4.19
CA ALA A 83 -10.02 -12.41 2.95
C ALA A 83 -9.26 -13.73 2.72
N LEU A 84 -8.08 -13.89 3.34
CA LEU A 84 -7.30 -15.14 3.30
C LEU A 84 -7.91 -16.29 4.11
N PHE A 85 -9.00 -16.07 4.84
CA PHE A 85 -9.79 -17.13 5.46
C PHE A 85 -10.96 -17.59 4.57
N GLY A 86 -11.16 -16.95 3.43
CA GLY A 86 -12.16 -17.33 2.44
C GLY A 86 -11.73 -18.55 1.60
N ASP A 87 -12.62 -18.95 0.70
CA ASP A 87 -12.31 -19.95 -0.31
C ASP A 87 -11.42 -19.37 -1.43
N GLU A 88 -10.86 -20.24 -2.26
CA GLU A 88 -9.99 -19.84 -3.39
C GLU A 88 -10.64 -18.79 -4.29
N LYS A 89 -11.93 -18.96 -4.60
CA LYS A 89 -12.68 -18.01 -5.45
C LYS A 89 -12.72 -16.61 -4.82
N THR A 90 -12.95 -16.53 -3.53
CA THR A 90 -12.97 -15.26 -2.77
C THR A 90 -11.60 -14.61 -2.79
N ILE A 91 -10.53 -15.36 -2.53
CA ILE A 91 -9.16 -14.84 -2.51
C ILE A 91 -8.80 -14.27 -3.89
N ARG A 92 -9.02 -15.03 -4.96
CA ARG A 92 -8.75 -14.58 -6.33
C ARG A 92 -9.56 -13.35 -6.71
N SER A 93 -10.83 -13.31 -6.34
CA SER A 93 -11.70 -12.14 -6.59
C SER A 93 -11.20 -10.89 -5.87
N GLU A 94 -10.75 -11.00 -4.61
CA GLU A 94 -10.23 -9.87 -3.86
C GLU A 94 -8.88 -9.37 -4.41
N VAL A 95 -8.00 -10.27 -4.84
CA VAL A 95 -6.75 -9.88 -5.53
C VAL A 95 -7.06 -9.04 -6.77
N ARG A 96 -7.95 -9.52 -7.63
CA ARG A 96 -8.36 -8.80 -8.86
C ARG A 96 -8.97 -7.45 -8.51
N ARG A 97 -9.87 -7.41 -7.53
CA ARG A 97 -10.51 -6.17 -7.07
C ARG A 97 -9.47 -5.10 -6.65
N VAL A 98 -8.42 -5.50 -5.95
CA VAL A 98 -7.36 -4.57 -5.52
C VAL A 98 -6.55 -4.09 -6.72
N ILE A 99 -6.14 -4.98 -7.62
CA ILE A 99 -5.38 -4.63 -8.82
C ILE A 99 -6.20 -3.71 -9.72
N ASP A 100 -7.48 -4.04 -9.95
CA ASP A 100 -8.38 -3.23 -10.78
C ASP A 100 -8.68 -1.86 -10.15
N ALA A 101 -8.76 -1.80 -8.82
CA ALA A 101 -8.97 -0.54 -8.11
C ALA A 101 -7.77 0.42 -8.23
N PHE A 102 -6.57 -0.11 -8.37
CA PHE A 102 -5.40 0.69 -8.72
C PHE A 102 -5.46 1.12 -10.19
N GLY A 103 -5.85 0.22 -11.07
CA GLY A 103 -5.95 0.46 -12.51
C GLY A 103 -4.59 0.40 -13.23
N PRO A 104 -4.53 0.83 -14.50
CA PRO A 104 -3.31 0.76 -15.30
C PRO A 104 -2.13 1.47 -14.64
N VAL A 105 -0.93 0.91 -14.77
CA VAL A 105 0.28 1.50 -14.20
C VAL A 105 0.60 2.81 -14.93
N GLY A 106 0.67 3.90 -14.15
CA GLY A 106 1.08 5.23 -14.60
C GLY A 106 2.52 5.55 -14.19
N MET A 107 2.79 6.82 -13.91
CA MET A 107 4.11 7.24 -13.40
C MET A 107 4.40 6.75 -11.98
N GLY A 108 3.34 6.54 -11.15
CA GLY A 108 3.43 5.88 -9.85
C GLY A 108 3.31 4.36 -9.98
N GLY A 109 3.91 3.61 -9.05
CA GLY A 109 3.86 2.16 -9.00
C GLY A 109 2.82 1.64 -8.01
N HIS A 110 2.41 0.37 -8.19
CA HIS A 110 1.64 -0.39 -7.21
C HIS A 110 2.49 -1.55 -6.68
N VAL A 111 2.66 -1.60 -5.38
CA VAL A 111 3.22 -2.76 -4.67
C VAL A 111 2.06 -3.50 -4.03
N PHE A 112 1.63 -4.63 -4.63
CA PHE A 112 0.56 -5.42 -4.01
C PHE A 112 0.99 -5.92 -2.64
N ASN A 113 0.14 -5.71 -1.64
CA ASN A 113 0.36 -6.18 -0.28
C ASN A 113 -0.98 -6.32 0.44
N LEU A 114 -0.96 -7.01 1.59
CA LEU A 114 -2.05 -6.93 2.55
C LEU A 114 -2.07 -5.55 3.20
N GLY A 115 -3.25 -5.06 3.57
CA GLY A 115 -3.41 -3.77 4.26
C GLY A 115 -3.00 -3.80 5.74
N HIS A 116 -2.52 -4.93 6.24
CA HIS A 116 -1.95 -5.13 7.59
C HIS A 116 -1.18 -6.44 7.65
N GLY A 117 -0.57 -6.73 8.81
CA GLY A 117 0.10 -8.01 9.06
C GLY A 117 -0.87 -9.20 8.91
N ILE A 118 -0.36 -10.30 8.37
CA ILE A 118 -1.09 -11.55 8.20
C ILE A 118 -1.45 -12.16 9.56
N ASN A 119 -2.59 -12.81 9.65
CA ASN A 119 -2.98 -13.54 10.86
C ASN A 119 -2.17 -14.85 10.97
N GLN A 120 -1.71 -15.18 12.16
CA GLN A 120 -0.91 -16.39 12.42
C GLN A 120 -1.62 -17.71 12.09
N PHE A 121 -2.95 -17.71 12.01
CA PHE A 121 -3.77 -18.87 11.67
C PHE A 121 -4.19 -18.92 10.20
N THR A 122 -3.68 -18.01 9.37
CA THR A 122 -3.96 -18.04 7.94
C THR A 122 -3.42 -19.33 7.32
N PRO A 123 -4.25 -20.10 6.57
CA PRO A 123 -3.78 -21.29 5.86
C PRO A 123 -2.68 -20.93 4.85
N ILE A 124 -1.59 -21.69 4.86
CA ILE A 124 -0.44 -21.45 3.97
C ILE A 124 -0.87 -21.56 2.50
N GLU A 125 -1.73 -22.51 2.21
CA GLU A 125 -2.28 -22.74 0.88
C GLU A 125 -3.01 -21.51 0.33
N ASN A 126 -3.70 -20.78 1.19
CA ASN A 126 -4.41 -19.56 0.82
C ASN A 126 -3.45 -18.40 0.52
N VAL A 127 -2.29 -18.38 1.17
CA VAL A 127 -1.22 -17.42 0.84
C VAL A 127 -0.63 -17.74 -0.55
N GLN A 128 -0.45 -19.03 -0.86
CA GLN A 128 0.02 -19.45 -2.19
C GLN A 128 -0.96 -19.04 -3.28
N ILE A 129 -2.27 -19.26 -3.07
CA ILE A 129 -3.33 -18.83 -4.00
C ILE A 129 -3.26 -17.32 -4.25
N LEU A 130 -3.08 -16.52 -3.19
CA LEU A 130 -2.91 -15.07 -3.34
C LEU A 130 -1.71 -14.71 -4.21
N VAL A 131 -0.53 -15.29 -3.92
CA VAL A 131 0.70 -14.98 -4.64
C VAL A 131 0.57 -15.36 -6.13
N ASP A 132 0.05 -16.55 -6.40
CA ASP A 132 -0.16 -17.04 -7.76
C ASP A 132 -1.11 -16.13 -8.54
N GLU A 133 -2.24 -15.74 -7.93
CA GLU A 133 -3.20 -14.86 -8.58
C GLU A 133 -2.63 -13.46 -8.84
N VAL A 134 -1.88 -12.90 -7.90
CA VAL A 134 -1.23 -11.60 -8.11
C VAL A 134 -0.30 -11.66 -9.32
N HIS A 135 0.53 -12.71 -9.42
CA HIS A 135 1.46 -12.86 -10.53
C HIS A 135 0.76 -13.15 -11.86
N GLU A 136 -0.29 -13.96 -11.85
CA GLU A 136 -1.05 -14.31 -13.05
C GLU A 136 -1.81 -13.10 -13.57
N TYR A 137 -2.63 -12.48 -12.72
CA TYR A 137 -3.52 -11.41 -13.12
C TYR A 137 -2.78 -10.11 -13.48
N SER A 138 -1.71 -9.77 -12.76
CA SER A 138 -0.95 -8.54 -13.05
C SER A 138 -0.23 -8.58 -14.40
N ARG A 139 0.19 -9.76 -14.89
CA ARG A 139 0.83 -9.88 -16.20
C ARG A 139 -0.08 -9.45 -17.35
N HIS A 140 -1.38 -9.63 -17.21
CA HIS A 140 -2.37 -9.26 -18.22
C HIS A 140 -2.71 -7.76 -18.21
N GLN A 141 -2.32 -7.03 -17.17
CA GLN A 141 -2.54 -5.59 -17.05
C GLN A 141 -1.37 -4.74 -17.62
N HIS A 142 -0.26 -5.38 -17.97
CA HIS A 142 0.96 -4.73 -18.45
C HIS A 142 1.18 -4.84 -19.98
N ILE A 143 0.13 -5.23 -20.72
CA ILE A 143 0.18 -5.32 -22.20
C ILE A 143 -0.53 -4.12 -22.83
#